data_529b6e1bca8787fb70a36af6e73400f3
#
_entry.id   529b6e1bca8787fb70a36af6e73400f3
#
_cell.length_a   1.000
_cell.length_b   1.000
_cell.length_c   1.000
_cell.angle_alpha   90.00
_cell.angle_beta   90.00
_cell.angle_gamma   90.00
#
_symmetry.space_group_name_H-M   'P 1'
#
loop_
_entity.id
_entity.type
_entity.pdbx_description
1 polymer ?
#
loop_
_entity_poly.entity_id
_entity_poly.type
_entity_poly.pdbx_seq_one_letter_code
_entity_poly.pdbx_strand_id
1 'polypeptide(L)'
;MKDSCEISENSLIMDTGIEPTRHRFPFCVVWTPIPLLTYLFPFIGHMGIGTSKGIIVDFAGPYHVSEDSMAFGWPTKYWQLDYAKAKGGVQGWDSAIAEGAEVYRGRMHNLCWDNCYSHVALTLKLMNYDNTSHWNMIKIGFLMTIYGKYISFRHFVQTWGPFTIIISVILLIYFLT
;
A
#
# COMPACT_ATOMS: atom_id res chain seq x y z
N MET A 1 37.22 40.37 10.29
CA MET A 1 36.95 39.06 10.80
C MET A 1 35.58 38.68 10.23
N LYS A 2 35.59 37.81 9.23
CA LYS A 2 34.38 37.24 8.64
C LYS A 2 34.24 35.86 9.22
N ASP A 3 33.32 35.65 10.10
CA ASP A 3 32.90 34.33 10.51
C ASP A 3 31.83 33.88 9.52
N SER A 4 32.28 33.12 8.56
CA SER A 4 31.44 32.34 7.63
C SER A 4 30.81 31.23 8.44
N CYS A 5 29.52 31.34 8.74
CA CYS A 5 28.70 30.26 9.21
C CYS A 5 28.57 29.27 8.01
N GLU A 6 29.41 28.27 7.95
CA GLU A 6 29.23 27.09 7.14
C GLU A 6 28.05 26.29 7.74
N ILE A 7 26.86 26.53 7.22
CA ILE A 7 25.77 25.58 7.40
C ILE A 7 26.19 24.30 6.66
N SER A 8 26.72 23.35 7.40
CA SER A 8 26.92 22.00 6.87
C SER A 8 25.57 21.47 6.42
N GLU A 9 25.35 21.43 5.12
CA GLU A 9 24.31 20.60 4.49
C GLU A 9 24.63 19.14 4.79
N ASN A 10 24.37 18.74 6.02
CA ASN A 10 24.25 17.34 6.37
C ASN A 10 22.92 16.91 5.76
N SER A 11 22.96 16.57 4.47
CA SER A 11 21.85 15.87 3.83
C SER A 11 21.58 14.64 4.71
N LEU A 12 20.55 14.71 5.52
CA LEU A 12 19.95 13.56 6.17
C LEU A 12 19.63 12.60 5.03
N ILE A 13 20.54 11.64 4.80
CA ILE A 13 20.25 10.49 3.93
C ILE A 13 19.06 9.83 4.59
N MET A 14 17.86 10.13 4.07
CA MET A 14 16.67 9.45 4.55
C MET A 14 16.86 7.98 4.27
N ASP A 15 16.89 7.19 5.33
CA ASP A 15 16.87 5.75 5.21
C ASP A 15 15.53 5.34 4.58
N THR A 16 15.54 5.15 3.25
CA THR A 16 14.41 4.63 2.50
C THR A 16 14.37 3.11 2.54
N GLY A 17 15.13 2.52 3.46
CA GLY A 17 15.22 1.09 3.67
C GLY A 17 13.89 0.50 4.12
N ILE A 18 13.45 -0.53 3.38
CA ILE A 18 12.27 -1.30 3.77
C ILE A 18 12.72 -2.32 4.80
N GLU A 19 12.11 -2.30 6.00
CA GLU A 19 12.37 -3.24 7.08
C GLU A 19 11.13 -4.09 7.40
N PRO A 20 10.88 -5.16 6.66
CA PRO A 20 9.66 -5.98 6.85
C PRO A 20 9.54 -6.60 8.24
N THR A 21 10.69 -6.92 8.87
CA THR A 21 10.72 -7.49 10.23
C THR A 21 10.28 -6.50 11.31
N ARG A 22 10.41 -5.22 11.05
CA ARG A 22 9.96 -4.12 11.93
C ARG A 22 8.66 -3.49 11.43
N HIS A 23 8.07 -4.03 10.36
CA HIS A 23 6.86 -3.52 9.72
C HIS A 23 7.00 -2.07 9.23
N ARG A 24 8.18 -1.70 8.72
CA ARG A 24 8.45 -0.36 8.19
C ARG A 24 8.59 -0.42 6.67
N PHE A 25 7.71 0.34 6.02
CA PHE A 25 7.58 0.39 4.56
C PHE A 25 7.57 1.84 4.05
N PRO A 26 8.70 2.57 4.17
CA PRO A 26 8.75 3.97 3.75
C PRO A 26 8.46 4.11 2.25
N PHE A 27 7.58 5.06 1.93
CA PHE A 27 7.20 5.38 0.56
C PHE A 27 6.63 4.19 -0.24
N CYS A 28 5.94 3.28 0.44
CA CYS A 28 5.37 2.09 -0.20
C CYS A 28 3.85 2.12 -0.20
N VAL A 29 3.27 1.61 -1.29
CA VAL A 29 1.94 1.02 -1.23
C VAL A 29 2.13 -0.42 -0.75
N VAL A 30 1.36 -0.84 0.24
CA VAL A 30 1.43 -2.17 0.84
C VAL A 30 0.13 -2.94 0.65
N TRP A 31 0.22 -4.26 0.67
CA TRP A 31 -0.92 -5.12 0.43
C TRP A 31 -0.84 -6.39 1.30
N THR A 32 -2.02 -6.84 1.79
CA THR A 32 -2.18 -8.09 2.54
C THR A 32 -3.40 -8.87 2.04
N PRO A 33 -3.37 -10.23 2.08
CA PRO A 33 -4.53 -11.02 1.70
C PRO A 33 -5.69 -10.85 2.70
N ILE A 34 -6.92 -10.77 2.18
CA ILE A 34 -8.15 -10.88 2.98
C ILE A 34 -8.53 -12.35 3.06
N PRO A 35 -8.62 -12.94 4.26
CA PRO A 35 -9.00 -14.35 4.41
C PRO A 35 -10.28 -14.69 3.63
N LEU A 36 -10.35 -15.87 3.05
CA LEU A 36 -11.41 -16.40 2.18
C LEU A 36 -11.52 -15.67 0.83
N LEU A 37 -11.55 -14.33 0.80
CA LEU A 37 -11.71 -13.57 -0.44
C LEU A 37 -10.49 -13.74 -1.36
N THR A 38 -9.29 -13.60 -0.82
CA THR A 38 -8.05 -13.79 -1.58
C THR A 38 -7.86 -15.25 -2.02
N TYR A 39 -8.45 -16.22 -1.32
CA TYR A 39 -8.38 -17.64 -1.73
C TYR A 39 -9.13 -17.91 -3.04
N LEU A 40 -10.16 -17.13 -3.34
CA LEU A 40 -10.91 -17.20 -4.59
C LEU A 40 -10.37 -16.22 -5.64
N PHE A 41 -9.88 -15.07 -5.19
CA PHE A 41 -9.41 -13.98 -6.05
C PHE A 41 -8.06 -13.48 -5.54
N PRO A 42 -6.92 -14.12 -5.93
CA PRO A 42 -5.60 -13.86 -5.34
C PRO A 42 -5.02 -12.46 -5.64
N PHE A 43 -5.66 -11.68 -6.48
CA PHE A 43 -5.35 -10.28 -6.77
C PHE A 43 -6.18 -9.29 -5.93
N ILE A 44 -7.21 -9.76 -5.21
CA ILE A 44 -8.03 -8.95 -4.31
C ILE A 44 -7.52 -9.15 -2.88
N GLY A 45 -7.21 -8.03 -2.23
CA GLY A 45 -6.74 -8.00 -0.84
C GLY A 45 -6.94 -6.63 -0.23
N HIS A 46 -6.34 -6.39 0.91
CA HIS A 46 -6.39 -5.11 1.61
C HIS A 46 -5.12 -4.30 1.34
N MET A 47 -5.26 -2.96 1.30
CA MET A 47 -4.19 -2.07 0.88
C MET A 47 -4.02 -0.90 1.85
N GLY A 48 -2.76 -0.47 2.03
CA GLY A 48 -2.39 0.72 2.77
C GLY A 48 -1.25 1.48 2.09
N ILE A 49 -0.86 2.59 2.67
CA ILE A 49 0.27 3.41 2.20
C ILE A 49 1.19 3.74 3.37
N GLY A 50 2.49 3.63 3.14
CA GLY A 50 3.53 3.96 4.13
C GLY A 50 3.94 5.42 4.06
N THR A 51 4.05 6.06 5.22
CA THR A 51 4.64 7.39 5.40
C THR A 51 6.13 7.39 5.08
N SER A 52 6.78 8.54 5.10
CA SER A 52 8.24 8.65 5.00
C SER A 52 8.99 7.87 6.07
N LYS A 53 8.38 7.64 7.23
CA LYS A 53 8.91 6.83 8.35
C LYS A 53 8.53 5.36 8.25
N GLY A 54 7.81 4.96 7.22
CA GLY A 54 7.38 3.59 7.01
C GLY A 54 6.16 3.16 7.84
N ILE A 55 5.51 4.09 8.55
CA ILE A 55 4.27 3.84 9.28
C ILE A 55 3.15 3.64 8.25
N ILE A 56 2.44 2.52 8.34
CA ILE A 56 1.36 2.20 7.41
C ILE A 56 0.07 2.90 7.85
N VAL A 57 -0.61 3.51 6.89
CA VAL A 57 -1.93 4.12 7.04
C VAL A 57 -2.89 3.44 6.08
N ASP A 58 -4.00 2.91 6.58
CA ASP A 58 -4.98 2.17 5.79
C ASP A 58 -6.43 2.46 6.21
N PHE A 59 -7.35 2.40 5.26
CA PHE A 59 -8.78 2.51 5.52
C PHE A 59 -9.33 1.14 5.90
N ALA A 60 -9.36 0.88 7.21
CA ALA A 60 -9.60 -0.45 7.79
C ALA A 60 -11.09 -0.81 7.91
N GLY A 61 -11.99 0.17 7.84
CA GLY A 61 -13.43 -0.06 7.97
C GLY A 61 -14.23 1.23 7.99
N PRO A 62 -15.56 1.16 8.19
CA PRO A 62 -16.43 2.34 8.24
C PRO A 62 -15.92 3.38 9.24
N TYR A 63 -15.64 4.60 8.77
CA TYR A 63 -15.16 5.73 9.58
C TYR A 63 -13.85 5.45 10.34
N HIS A 64 -13.11 4.40 9.95
CA HIS A 64 -11.92 3.96 10.66
C HIS A 64 -10.70 3.89 9.75
N VAL A 65 -9.76 4.81 9.97
CA VAL A 65 -8.41 4.77 9.39
C VAL A 65 -7.46 4.31 10.47
N SER A 66 -6.75 3.24 10.19
CA SER A 66 -5.75 2.65 11.08
C SER A 66 -4.36 3.21 10.78
N GLU A 67 -3.54 3.37 11.81
CA GLU A 67 -2.14 3.76 11.72
C GLU A 67 -1.29 2.77 12.49
N ASP A 68 -0.20 2.30 11.87
CA ASP A 68 0.75 1.31 12.41
C ASP A 68 0.12 -0.04 12.83
N SER A 69 -1.08 -0.33 12.37
CA SER A 69 -1.82 -1.57 12.65
C SER A 69 -2.75 -1.88 11.49
N MET A 70 -2.23 -2.50 10.45
CA MET A 70 -2.96 -2.77 9.21
C MET A 70 -4.07 -3.81 9.42
N ALA A 71 -5.27 -3.55 8.87
CA ALA A 71 -6.36 -4.52 8.87
C ALA A 71 -5.94 -5.81 8.14
N PHE A 72 -6.46 -6.94 8.61
CA PHE A 72 -6.17 -8.30 8.12
C PHE A 72 -4.71 -8.76 8.28
N GLY A 73 -3.89 -8.03 9.04
CA GLY A 73 -2.50 -8.38 9.35
C GLY A 73 -1.46 -7.65 8.52
N TRP A 74 -0.20 -7.93 8.79
CA TRP A 74 0.91 -7.22 8.20
C TRP A 74 1.06 -7.47 6.69
N PRO A 75 1.70 -6.52 5.95
CA PRO A 75 1.90 -6.65 4.52
C PRO A 75 2.59 -7.95 4.12
N THR A 76 2.10 -8.58 3.07
CA THR A 76 2.74 -9.72 2.41
C THR A 76 3.39 -9.31 1.09
N LYS A 77 2.97 -8.13 0.57
CA LYS A 77 3.45 -7.56 -0.68
C LYS A 77 3.56 -6.04 -0.53
N TYR A 78 4.53 -5.44 -1.20
CA TYR A 78 4.74 -4.00 -1.23
C TYR A 78 5.17 -3.53 -2.63
N TRP A 79 4.87 -2.28 -2.93
CA TRP A 79 5.34 -1.55 -4.11
C TRP A 79 5.93 -0.23 -3.65
N GLN A 80 7.27 -0.12 -3.72
CA GLN A 80 7.98 1.10 -3.34
C GLN A 80 7.84 2.14 -4.45
N LEU A 81 7.49 3.34 -4.07
CA LEU A 81 7.30 4.49 -4.92
C LEU A 81 8.45 5.49 -4.75
N ASP A 82 8.69 6.28 -5.77
CA ASP A 82 9.67 7.35 -5.74
C ASP A 82 9.05 8.62 -5.15
N TYR A 83 9.42 8.97 -3.93
CA TYR A 83 8.88 10.16 -3.25
C TYR A 83 9.22 11.48 -3.97
N ALA A 84 10.28 11.51 -4.80
CA ALA A 84 10.61 12.70 -5.59
C ALA A 84 9.54 13.03 -6.64
N LYS A 85 8.70 12.05 -7.00
CA LYS A 85 7.54 12.24 -7.89
C LYS A 85 6.30 12.78 -7.18
N ALA A 86 6.31 12.89 -5.86
CA ALA A 86 5.25 13.56 -5.11
C ALA A 86 5.51 15.08 -5.10
N LYS A 87 4.47 15.87 -5.34
CA LYS A 87 4.55 17.32 -5.23
C LYS A 87 4.89 17.70 -3.79
N GLY A 88 6.00 18.43 -3.62
CA GLY A 88 6.52 18.79 -2.30
C GLY A 88 7.44 17.74 -1.68
N GLY A 89 7.84 16.71 -2.42
CA GLY A 89 8.77 15.68 -1.97
C GLY A 89 8.29 14.95 -0.72
N VAL A 90 9.17 14.73 0.24
CA VAL A 90 8.88 14.01 1.49
C VAL A 90 7.75 14.66 2.30
N GLN A 91 7.79 15.98 2.45
CA GLN A 91 6.75 16.70 3.22
C GLN A 91 5.40 16.62 2.52
N GLY A 92 5.38 16.78 1.18
CA GLY A 92 4.17 16.64 0.38
C GLY A 92 3.59 15.23 0.45
N TRP A 93 4.46 14.20 0.49
CA TRP A 93 4.08 12.81 0.68
C TRP A 93 3.33 12.60 2.00
N ASP A 94 3.94 12.98 3.13
CA ASP A 94 3.35 12.79 4.45
C ASP A 94 2.09 13.64 4.66
N SER A 95 2.09 14.89 4.15
CA SER A 95 0.91 15.76 4.21
C SER A 95 -0.29 15.17 3.45
N ALA A 96 -0.05 14.63 2.27
CA ALA A 96 -1.12 14.01 1.48
C ALA A 96 -1.68 12.74 2.12
N ILE A 97 -0.84 11.94 2.81
CA ILE A 97 -1.29 10.78 3.59
C ILE A 97 -2.17 11.23 4.74
N ALA A 98 -1.75 12.24 5.50
CA ALA A 98 -2.52 12.78 6.62
C ALA A 98 -3.88 13.36 6.15
N GLU A 99 -3.89 14.12 5.04
CA GLU A 99 -5.12 14.67 4.46
C GLU A 99 -6.05 13.55 3.96
N GLY A 100 -5.52 12.57 3.25
CA GLY A 100 -6.28 11.40 2.79
C GLY A 100 -6.90 10.61 3.95
N ALA A 101 -6.15 10.41 5.03
CA ALA A 101 -6.64 9.76 6.23
C ALA A 101 -7.80 10.53 6.86
N GLU A 102 -7.68 11.87 6.98
CA GLU A 102 -8.73 12.71 7.55
C GLU A 102 -10.02 12.65 6.72
N VAL A 103 -9.91 12.70 5.39
CA VAL A 103 -11.07 12.54 4.51
C VAL A 103 -11.75 11.18 4.73
N TYR A 104 -10.98 10.11 4.91
CA TYR A 104 -11.52 8.75 5.04
C TYR A 104 -12.05 8.43 6.45
N ARG A 105 -11.64 9.16 7.49
CA ARG A 105 -12.29 9.09 8.81
C ARG A 105 -13.76 9.52 8.79
N GLY A 106 -14.16 10.32 7.79
CA GLY A 106 -15.53 10.72 7.57
C GLY A 106 -16.33 9.83 6.60
N ARG A 107 -15.77 8.71 6.11
CA ARG A 107 -16.38 7.90 5.05
C ARG A 107 -16.87 6.54 5.54
N MET A 108 -18.00 6.11 4.97
CA MET A 108 -18.48 4.74 5.09
C MET A 108 -17.67 3.83 4.16
N HIS A 109 -17.13 2.73 4.69
CA HIS A 109 -16.44 1.74 3.89
C HIS A 109 -17.41 0.95 3.01
N ASN A 110 -17.16 0.90 1.71
CA ASN A 110 -17.92 0.12 0.74
C ASN A 110 -16.96 -0.68 -0.14
N LEU A 111 -17.08 -2.00 -0.11
CA LEU A 111 -16.15 -2.90 -0.80
C LEU A 111 -16.04 -2.63 -2.30
N CYS A 112 -17.13 -2.19 -2.95
CA CYS A 112 -17.18 -2.02 -4.41
C CYS A 112 -16.81 -0.61 -4.87
N TRP A 113 -17.07 0.43 -4.06
CA TRP A 113 -17.04 1.81 -4.54
C TRP A 113 -16.08 2.72 -3.77
N ASP A 114 -15.93 2.51 -2.45
CA ASP A 114 -15.11 3.38 -1.61
C ASP A 114 -14.44 2.55 -0.50
N ASN A 115 -13.24 2.08 -0.76
CA ASN A 115 -12.51 1.11 0.04
C ASN A 115 -11.05 1.52 0.23
N CYS A 116 -10.22 0.62 0.74
CA CYS A 116 -8.80 0.84 0.97
C CYS A 116 -8.01 1.22 -0.31
N TYR A 117 -8.40 0.69 -1.49
CA TYR A 117 -7.78 1.09 -2.77
C TYR A 117 -8.14 2.53 -3.15
N SER A 118 -9.39 2.94 -2.88
CA SER A 118 -9.84 4.32 -3.12
C SER A 118 -9.12 5.31 -2.20
N HIS A 119 -8.85 4.92 -0.95
CA HIS A 119 -8.05 5.71 -0.01
C HIS A 119 -6.63 5.95 -0.55
N VAL A 120 -5.92 4.89 -0.95
CA VAL A 120 -4.58 5.02 -1.54
C VAL A 120 -4.62 5.84 -2.83
N ALA A 121 -5.63 5.64 -3.69
CA ALA A 121 -5.79 6.42 -4.91
C ALA A 121 -6.02 7.91 -4.64
N LEU A 122 -6.84 8.27 -3.63
CA LEU A 122 -7.02 9.66 -3.21
C LEU A 122 -5.70 10.26 -2.71
N THR A 123 -4.97 9.55 -1.86
CA THR A 123 -3.68 10.00 -1.33
C THR A 123 -2.68 10.31 -2.45
N LEU A 124 -2.57 9.43 -3.46
CA LEU A 124 -1.72 9.69 -4.64
C LEU A 124 -2.21 10.88 -5.50
N LYS A 125 -3.52 11.14 -5.55
CA LYS A 125 -4.06 12.36 -6.18
C LYS A 125 -3.68 13.62 -5.41
N LEU A 126 -3.81 13.60 -4.08
CA LEU A 126 -3.51 14.75 -3.22
C LEU A 126 -2.04 15.16 -3.34
N MET A 127 -1.12 14.20 -3.39
CA MET A 127 0.30 14.48 -3.62
C MET A 127 0.65 14.75 -5.10
N ASN A 128 -0.33 14.75 -6.01
CA ASN A 128 -0.12 14.87 -7.45
C ASN A 128 1.00 13.96 -7.98
N TYR A 129 0.99 12.69 -7.52
CA TYR A 129 2.06 11.73 -7.80
C TYR A 129 2.25 11.52 -9.30
N ASP A 130 3.51 11.64 -9.77
CA ASP A 130 3.91 11.51 -11.17
C ASP A 130 3.19 12.52 -12.10
N ASN A 131 2.89 13.73 -11.55
CA ASN A 131 2.19 14.83 -12.24
C ASN A 131 0.84 14.42 -12.86
N THR A 132 0.15 13.47 -12.25
CA THR A 132 -1.15 13.01 -12.72
C THR A 132 -2.20 12.96 -11.60
N SER A 133 -3.43 13.35 -11.95
CA SER A 133 -4.61 13.21 -11.10
C SER A 133 -5.43 11.95 -11.40
N HIS A 134 -5.02 11.14 -12.39
CA HIS A 134 -5.77 9.97 -12.87
C HIS A 134 -5.50 8.71 -12.07
N TRP A 135 -5.50 8.83 -10.73
CA TRP A 135 -5.44 7.69 -9.81
C TRP A 135 -6.85 7.24 -9.44
N ASN A 136 -7.09 5.94 -9.51
CA ASN A 136 -8.34 5.31 -9.08
C ASN A 136 -8.07 3.89 -8.56
N MET A 137 -9.05 3.29 -7.89
CA MET A 137 -8.92 1.99 -7.26
C MET A 137 -8.52 0.87 -8.23
N ILE A 138 -9.03 0.88 -9.48
CA ILE A 138 -8.74 -0.14 -10.49
C ILE A 138 -7.29 -0.03 -10.92
N LYS A 139 -6.82 1.19 -11.24
CA LYS A 139 -5.43 1.44 -11.62
C LYS A 139 -4.46 1.01 -10.52
N ILE A 140 -4.74 1.36 -9.26
CA ILE A 140 -3.89 0.98 -8.12
C ILE A 140 -3.84 -0.55 -7.97
N GLY A 141 -4.98 -1.23 -8.02
CA GLY A 141 -5.05 -2.69 -7.93
C GLY A 141 -4.26 -3.39 -9.04
N PHE A 142 -4.39 -2.89 -10.26
CA PHE A 142 -3.66 -3.40 -11.42
C PHE A 142 -2.15 -3.18 -11.27
N LEU A 143 -1.72 -1.97 -10.92
CA LEU A 143 -0.30 -1.65 -10.74
C LEU A 143 0.31 -2.42 -9.55
N MET A 144 -0.43 -2.62 -8.47
CA MET A 144 0.00 -3.45 -7.34
C MET A 144 0.18 -4.92 -7.74
N THR A 145 -0.61 -5.40 -8.68
CA THR A 145 -0.45 -6.76 -9.21
C THR A 145 0.84 -6.89 -10.04
N ILE A 146 1.19 -5.87 -10.83
CA ILE A 146 2.37 -5.87 -11.71
C ILE A 146 3.66 -5.54 -10.95
N TYR A 147 3.66 -4.45 -10.18
CA TYR A 147 4.88 -3.91 -9.55
C TYR A 147 5.07 -4.35 -8.10
N GLY A 148 4.05 -4.95 -7.49
CA GLY A 148 4.12 -5.41 -6.11
C GLY A 148 5.09 -6.58 -5.95
N LYS A 149 6.04 -6.44 -5.03
CA LYS A 149 7.01 -7.46 -4.67
C LYS A 149 6.56 -8.20 -3.41
N TYR A 150 6.56 -9.52 -3.43
CA TYR A 150 6.31 -10.31 -2.22
C TYR A 150 7.50 -10.19 -1.26
N ILE A 151 7.22 -10.05 0.03
CA ILE A 151 8.24 -9.97 1.08
C ILE A 151 9.05 -11.26 1.15
N SER A 152 8.41 -12.41 0.93
CA SER A 152 9.08 -13.72 0.89
C SER A 152 8.31 -14.70 -0.01
N PHE A 153 8.97 -15.79 -0.39
CA PHE A 153 8.33 -16.89 -1.11
C PHE A 153 7.16 -17.50 -0.33
N ARG A 154 7.25 -17.57 1.00
CA ARG A 154 6.15 -18.02 1.85
C ARG A 154 4.89 -17.19 1.64
N HIS A 155 5.00 -15.86 1.56
CA HIS A 155 3.86 -14.96 1.34
C HIS A 155 3.26 -15.12 -0.07
N PHE A 156 4.10 -15.39 -1.07
CA PHE A 156 3.63 -15.74 -2.40
C PHE A 156 2.77 -17.04 -2.36
N VAL A 157 3.30 -18.10 -1.75
CA VAL A 157 2.57 -19.37 -1.60
C VAL A 157 1.29 -19.20 -0.77
N GLN A 158 1.32 -18.41 0.29
CA GLN A 158 0.14 -18.11 1.11
C GLN A 158 -0.97 -17.41 0.31
N THR A 159 -0.60 -16.56 -0.64
CA THR A 159 -1.56 -15.83 -1.49
C THR A 159 -2.13 -16.71 -2.60
N TRP A 160 -1.28 -17.43 -3.32
CA TRP A 160 -1.67 -18.18 -4.53
C TRP A 160 -1.99 -19.66 -4.28
N GLY A 161 -1.43 -20.24 -3.22
CA GLY A 161 -1.60 -21.66 -2.89
C GLY A 161 -3.06 -22.10 -2.76
N PRO A 162 -3.88 -21.45 -1.95
CA PRO A 162 -5.29 -21.83 -1.80
C PRO A 162 -6.05 -21.78 -3.13
N PHE A 163 -5.86 -20.73 -3.92
CA PHE A 163 -6.47 -20.58 -5.24
C PHE A 163 -6.08 -21.73 -6.17
N THR A 164 -4.78 -22.04 -6.27
CA THR A 164 -4.29 -23.13 -7.14
C THR A 164 -4.82 -24.49 -6.72
N ILE A 165 -4.92 -24.75 -5.41
CA ILE A 165 -5.52 -25.99 -4.89
C ILE A 165 -7.01 -26.09 -5.30
N ILE A 166 -7.78 -25.02 -5.06
CA ILE A 166 -9.22 -24.99 -5.42
C ILE A 166 -9.43 -25.27 -6.91
N ILE A 167 -8.69 -24.56 -7.77
CA ILE A 167 -8.80 -24.75 -9.21
C ILE A 167 -8.38 -26.17 -9.63
N SER A 168 -7.30 -26.71 -9.05
CA SER A 168 -6.83 -28.07 -9.34
C SER A 168 -7.87 -29.12 -8.97
N VAL A 169 -8.54 -28.98 -7.83
CA VAL A 169 -9.62 -29.89 -7.41
C VAL A 169 -10.81 -29.80 -8.33
N ILE A 170 -11.23 -28.59 -8.72
CA ILE A 170 -12.35 -28.39 -9.66
C ILE A 170 -12.05 -29.06 -11.02
N LEU A 171 -10.85 -28.84 -11.54
CA LEU A 171 -10.43 -29.46 -12.82
C LEU A 171 -10.36 -30.98 -12.71
N LEU A 172 -9.83 -31.52 -11.59
CA LEU A 172 -9.78 -32.96 -11.38
C LEU A 172 -11.18 -33.58 -11.38
N ILE A 173 -12.13 -32.98 -10.67
CA ILE A 173 -13.53 -33.43 -10.67
C ILE A 173 -14.10 -33.39 -12.08
N TYR A 174 -13.91 -32.28 -12.78
CA TYR A 174 -14.43 -32.12 -14.15
C TYR A 174 -13.91 -33.16 -15.15
N PHE A 175 -12.65 -33.59 -15.04
CA PHE A 175 -12.07 -34.61 -15.92
C PHE A 175 -12.37 -36.06 -15.51
N LEU A 176 -12.86 -36.28 -14.27
CA LEU A 176 -13.23 -37.60 -13.78
C LEU A 176 -14.74 -37.91 -13.95
N THR A 177 -15.55 -36.90 -14.22
CA THR A 177 -17.00 -37.00 -14.50
C THR A 177 -17.29 -36.92 -15.99
#